data_72c700bfd37115d8e360ce1b739d5414
#
_entry.id   72c700bfd37115d8e360ce1b739d5414
#
_cell.length_a   1.000
_cell.length_b   1.000
_cell.length_c   1.000
_cell.angle_alpha   90.00
_cell.angle_beta   90.00
_cell.angle_gamma   90.00
#
_symmetry.space_group_name_H-M   'P 1'
#
loop_
_entity.id
_entity.type
_entity.pdbx_description
1 polymer ?
#
loop_
_entity_poly.entity_id
_entity_poly.type
_entity_poly.pdbx_seq_one_letter_code
_entity_poly.pdbx_strand_id
1 'polypeptide(L)'
;MKVMEVTRNNLNKFNEAVQRGGAVVKFYADWCGHCQDLNPKWNIMTSHMKNAQGSGLIASVPENMISSVNCDNDILGFPTIRYMVGGKKKKDYNGRREVEDLEKFVKSSLGKRSKKKKNKSKRRKNKTKRRKRSRKNKTKKKKNRSRGALRERFFKMISGNRF
;
A
#
# COMPACT_ATOMS: atom_id res chain seq x y z
N MET A 1 4.48 2.50 -15.71
CA MET A 1 3.81 3.40 -14.74
C MET A 1 2.91 4.39 -15.47
N LYS A 2 1.87 4.95 -14.84
CA LYS A 2 1.01 5.95 -15.48
C LYS A 2 1.64 7.35 -15.30
N VAL A 3 1.77 8.10 -16.40
CA VAL A 3 2.29 9.48 -16.37
C VAL A 3 1.17 10.43 -16.79
N MET A 4 1.01 11.54 -16.08
CA MET A 4 -0.08 12.51 -16.33
C MET A 4 0.38 13.92 -16.00
N GLU A 5 0.06 14.85 -16.87
CA GLU A 5 0.05 16.28 -16.55
C GLU A 5 -1.38 16.67 -16.17
N VAL A 6 -1.54 17.33 -15.02
CA VAL A 6 -2.86 17.65 -14.48
C VAL A 6 -3.40 18.91 -15.14
N THR A 7 -4.58 18.78 -15.73
CA THR A 7 -5.34 19.83 -16.37
C THR A 7 -6.79 19.79 -15.89
N ARG A 8 -7.59 20.81 -16.17
CA ARG A 8 -9.03 20.82 -15.83
C ARG A 8 -9.76 19.60 -16.38
N ASN A 9 -9.41 19.17 -17.60
CA ASN A 9 -10.10 18.07 -18.28
C ASN A 9 -9.81 16.67 -17.67
N ASN A 10 -8.70 16.52 -16.95
CA ASN A 10 -8.32 15.23 -16.39
C ASN A 10 -8.23 15.23 -14.85
N LEU A 11 -8.65 16.32 -14.20
CA LEU A 11 -8.58 16.50 -12.75
C LEU A 11 -9.26 15.35 -11.98
N ASN A 12 -10.46 14.95 -12.38
CA ASN A 12 -11.17 13.84 -11.74
C ASN A 12 -10.39 12.52 -11.84
N LYS A 13 -9.80 12.25 -13.02
CA LYS A 13 -8.95 11.06 -13.21
C LYS A 13 -7.69 11.09 -12.34
N PHE A 14 -7.11 12.28 -12.14
CA PHE A 14 -5.98 12.46 -11.23
C PHE A 14 -6.41 12.21 -9.79
N ASN A 15 -7.47 12.85 -9.31
CA ASN A 15 -7.97 12.75 -7.95
C ASN A 15 -8.31 11.29 -7.58
N GLU A 16 -8.96 10.55 -8.48
CA GLU A 16 -9.18 9.12 -8.26
C GLU A 16 -7.88 8.31 -8.21
N ALA A 17 -6.95 8.58 -9.12
CA ALA A 17 -5.71 7.82 -9.22
C ALA A 17 -4.80 8.04 -8.00
N VAL A 18 -4.69 9.27 -7.49
CA VAL A 18 -3.89 9.61 -6.32
C VAL A 18 -4.46 8.99 -5.04
N GLN A 19 -5.79 8.85 -4.93
CA GLN A 19 -6.44 8.21 -3.79
C GLN A 19 -6.30 6.68 -3.80
N ARG A 20 -6.27 6.05 -4.98
CA ARG A 20 -6.20 4.58 -5.11
C ARG A 20 -4.84 3.98 -4.79
N GLY A 21 -3.75 4.75 -4.87
CA GLY A 21 -2.43 4.17 -4.77
C GLY A 21 -1.30 5.11 -4.40
N GLY A 22 -0.08 4.69 -4.74
CA GLY A 22 1.11 5.53 -4.63
C GLY A 22 1.24 6.47 -5.81
N ALA A 23 1.58 7.72 -5.55
CA ALA A 23 1.84 8.73 -6.56
C ALA A 23 3.12 9.52 -6.24
N VAL A 24 3.88 9.86 -7.27
CA VAL A 24 4.93 10.87 -7.19
C VAL A 24 4.45 12.07 -7.98
N VAL A 25 4.29 13.19 -7.29
CA VAL A 25 3.69 14.41 -7.85
C VAL A 25 4.72 15.53 -7.80
N LYS A 26 4.93 16.19 -8.95
CA LYS A 26 5.69 17.43 -9.08
C LYS A 26 4.70 18.59 -9.04
N PHE A 27 4.83 19.47 -8.07
CA PHE A 27 4.15 20.76 -8.03
C PHE A 27 5.09 21.83 -8.59
N TYR A 28 4.62 22.62 -9.52
CA TYR A 28 5.45 23.59 -10.22
C TYR A 28 4.68 24.85 -10.62
N ALA A 29 5.43 25.91 -10.89
CA ALA A 29 4.90 27.13 -11.49
C ALA A 29 5.71 27.48 -12.74
N ASP A 30 5.06 28.05 -13.76
CA ASP A 30 5.70 28.35 -15.03
C ASP A 30 6.70 29.52 -14.92
N TRP A 31 6.46 30.46 -14.01
CA TRP A 31 7.34 31.59 -13.72
C TRP A 31 8.57 31.19 -12.86
N CYS A 32 8.62 30.00 -12.34
CA CYS A 32 9.69 29.55 -11.43
C CYS A 32 10.92 29.06 -12.23
N GLY A 33 12.04 29.78 -12.17
CA GLY A 33 13.28 29.40 -12.85
C GLY A 33 13.78 28.01 -12.51
N HIS A 34 13.77 27.62 -11.23
CA HIS A 34 14.15 26.25 -10.82
C HIS A 34 13.22 25.16 -11.35
N CYS A 35 11.96 25.51 -11.66
CA CYS A 35 11.03 24.57 -12.30
C CYS A 35 11.39 24.42 -13.78
N GLN A 36 11.78 25.52 -14.45
CA GLN A 36 12.22 25.49 -15.84
C GLN A 36 13.48 24.63 -16.01
N ASP A 37 14.46 24.75 -15.09
CA ASP A 37 15.67 23.91 -15.08
C ASP A 37 15.36 22.42 -14.85
N LEU A 38 14.36 22.13 -14.04
CA LEU A 38 13.93 20.76 -13.74
C LEU A 38 13.13 20.12 -14.90
N ASN A 39 12.36 20.90 -15.66
CA ASN A 39 11.42 20.40 -16.65
C ASN A 39 12.04 19.41 -17.66
N PRO A 40 13.18 19.71 -18.33
CA PRO A 40 13.77 18.78 -19.28
C PRO A 40 14.16 17.45 -18.60
N LYS A 41 14.76 17.49 -17.41
CA LYS A 41 15.15 16.30 -16.65
C LYS A 41 13.95 15.48 -16.19
N TRP A 42 12.89 16.16 -15.76
CA TRP A 42 11.62 15.52 -15.40
C TRP A 42 10.96 14.81 -16.58
N ASN A 43 10.96 15.44 -17.77
CA ASN A 43 10.39 14.86 -18.98
C ASN A 43 11.16 13.62 -19.43
N ILE A 44 12.49 13.62 -19.39
CA ILE A 44 13.31 12.46 -19.67
C ILE A 44 12.98 11.32 -18.69
N MET A 45 12.99 11.61 -17.40
CA MET A 45 12.67 10.63 -16.34
C MET A 45 11.28 10.04 -16.55
N THR A 46 10.26 10.86 -16.82
CA THR A 46 8.87 10.37 -17.02
C THR A 46 8.74 9.52 -18.27
N SER A 47 9.49 9.82 -19.34
CA SER A 47 9.53 8.99 -20.56
C SER A 47 10.11 7.62 -20.29
N HIS A 48 11.19 7.53 -19.52
CA HIS A 48 11.77 6.25 -19.09
C HIS A 48 10.79 5.47 -18.20
N MET A 49 10.08 6.17 -17.31
CA MET A 49 9.16 5.54 -16.35
C MET A 49 7.84 5.07 -16.99
N LYS A 50 7.40 5.63 -18.13
CA LYS A 50 6.22 5.12 -18.87
C LYS A 50 6.34 3.63 -19.16
N ASN A 51 7.51 3.20 -19.61
CA ASN A 51 7.79 1.81 -20.00
C ASN A 51 8.24 0.93 -18.83
N ALA A 52 8.53 1.52 -17.66
CA ALA A 52 8.97 0.78 -16.49
C ALA A 52 7.82 -0.01 -15.84
N GLN A 53 8.12 -1.24 -15.43
CA GLN A 53 7.17 -2.06 -14.67
C GLN A 53 6.89 -1.43 -13.32
N GLY A 54 5.61 -1.24 -13.00
CA GLY A 54 5.16 -0.69 -11.71
C GLY A 54 3.74 -0.17 -11.81
N SER A 55 3.04 -0.16 -10.68
CA SER A 55 1.67 0.33 -10.57
C SER A 55 1.63 1.61 -9.75
N GLY A 56 2.03 2.72 -10.32
CA GLY A 56 1.98 4.02 -9.64
C GLY A 56 1.70 5.15 -10.62
N LEU A 57 1.31 6.27 -10.06
CA LEU A 57 1.07 7.52 -10.78
C LEU A 57 2.30 8.42 -10.66
N ILE A 58 2.74 8.99 -11.79
CA ILE A 58 3.68 10.11 -11.83
C ILE A 58 2.90 11.27 -12.42
N ALA A 59 2.82 12.39 -11.72
CA ALA A 59 2.02 13.52 -12.17
C ALA A 59 2.75 14.84 -12.02
N SER A 60 2.42 15.79 -12.88
CA SER A 60 2.81 17.19 -12.75
C SER A 60 1.56 18.03 -12.51
N VAL A 61 1.57 18.85 -11.47
CA VAL A 61 0.47 19.72 -11.05
C VAL A 61 0.95 21.16 -11.14
N PRO A 62 0.41 21.95 -12.08
CA PRO A 62 0.74 23.37 -12.15
C PRO A 62 0.09 24.15 -11.00
N GLU A 63 0.68 25.29 -10.65
CA GLU A 63 0.25 26.16 -9.54
C GLU A 63 -1.26 26.44 -9.54
N ASN A 64 -1.80 26.79 -10.70
CA ASN A 64 -3.22 27.13 -10.86
C ASN A 64 -4.20 25.96 -10.64
N MET A 65 -3.69 24.74 -10.50
CA MET A 65 -4.49 23.53 -10.22
C MET A 65 -4.33 23.02 -8.78
N ILE A 66 -3.41 23.59 -7.99
CA ILE A 66 -3.09 23.09 -6.65
C ILE A 66 -4.30 23.11 -5.72
N SER A 67 -5.11 24.16 -5.77
CA SER A 67 -6.34 24.28 -4.96
C SER A 67 -7.44 23.28 -5.34
N SER A 68 -7.39 22.75 -6.56
CA SER A 68 -8.41 21.84 -7.10
C SER A 68 -8.08 20.35 -6.89
N VAL A 69 -6.83 20.02 -6.52
CA VAL A 69 -6.43 18.62 -6.34
C VAL A 69 -6.84 18.10 -4.96
N ASN A 70 -7.36 16.88 -4.95
CA ASN A 70 -7.77 16.20 -3.71
C ASN A 70 -6.61 15.37 -3.13
N CYS A 71 -5.55 16.06 -2.70
CA CYS A 71 -4.41 15.46 -2.02
C CYS A 71 -3.72 16.49 -1.14
N ASP A 72 -2.80 16.05 -0.27
CA ASP A 72 -2.02 16.97 0.57
C ASP A 72 -1.18 17.92 -0.31
N ASN A 73 -1.59 19.18 -0.35
CA ASN A 73 -1.06 20.24 -1.21
C ASN A 73 -0.47 21.43 -0.44
N ASP A 74 -0.02 21.20 0.79
CA ASP A 74 0.73 22.14 1.62
C ASP A 74 2.14 22.40 1.02
N ILE A 75 2.21 23.24 0.00
CA ILE A 75 3.42 23.53 -0.77
C ILE A 75 4.07 24.80 -0.24
N LEU A 76 5.31 24.69 0.25
CA LEU A 76 6.10 25.82 0.76
C LEU A 76 6.90 26.54 -0.34
N GLY A 77 7.03 25.93 -1.51
CA GLY A 77 7.81 26.50 -2.63
C GLY A 77 7.86 25.58 -3.83
N PHE A 78 8.35 26.11 -4.95
CA PHE A 78 8.46 25.39 -6.22
C PHE A 78 9.92 25.19 -6.64
N PRO A 79 10.22 24.06 -7.32
CA PRO A 79 9.37 22.90 -7.48
C PRO A 79 9.38 22.03 -6.20
N THR A 80 8.22 21.47 -5.84
CA THR A 80 8.11 20.44 -4.82
C THR A 80 7.80 19.10 -5.48
N ILE A 81 8.61 18.08 -5.21
CA ILE A 81 8.38 16.70 -5.66
C ILE A 81 8.01 15.86 -4.44
N ARG A 82 6.81 15.31 -4.45
CA ARG A 82 6.21 14.64 -3.29
C ARG A 82 5.76 13.23 -3.61
N TYR A 83 6.17 12.28 -2.77
CA TYR A 83 5.59 10.93 -2.78
C TYR A 83 4.37 10.89 -1.84
N MET A 84 3.27 10.37 -2.35
CA MET A 84 1.99 10.26 -1.67
C MET A 84 1.44 8.84 -1.71
N VAL A 85 0.58 8.50 -0.75
CA VAL A 85 -0.19 7.25 -0.75
C VAL A 85 -1.61 7.57 -0.27
N GLY A 86 -2.60 7.31 -1.12
CA GLY A 86 -3.99 7.63 -0.80
C GLY A 86 -4.21 9.12 -0.60
N GLY A 87 -3.60 9.96 -1.43
CA GLY A 87 -3.66 11.42 -1.36
C GLY A 87 -2.85 12.04 -0.21
N LYS A 88 -2.28 11.23 0.68
CA LYS A 88 -1.54 11.71 1.86
C LYS A 88 -0.05 11.73 1.62
N LYS A 89 0.59 12.85 1.99
CA LYS A 89 2.04 13.04 1.98
C LYS A 89 2.74 11.94 2.76
N LYS A 90 3.78 11.36 2.15
CA LYS A 90 4.68 10.40 2.79
C LYS A 90 6.09 10.93 2.86
N LYS A 91 6.56 11.54 1.79
CA LYS A 91 7.93 12.05 1.72
C LYS A 91 8.05 13.09 0.62
N ASP A 92 8.73 14.21 0.91
CA ASP A 92 9.20 15.15 -0.09
C ASP A 92 10.59 14.75 -0.56
N TYR A 93 10.89 15.01 -1.82
CA TYR A 93 12.17 14.74 -2.43
C TYR A 93 13.11 15.95 -2.24
N ASN A 94 14.21 15.73 -1.53
CA ASN A 94 15.22 16.75 -1.26
C ASN A 94 16.60 16.39 -1.87
N GLY A 95 16.61 15.47 -2.84
CA GLY A 95 17.83 15.03 -3.50
C GLY A 95 18.22 15.91 -4.69
N ARG A 96 19.28 15.49 -5.39
CA ARG A 96 19.73 16.14 -6.61
C ARG A 96 18.66 16.01 -7.69
N ARG A 97 18.47 17.07 -8.47
CA ARG A 97 17.48 17.13 -9.55
C ARG A 97 18.02 16.55 -10.87
N GLU A 98 18.83 15.49 -10.78
CA GLU A 98 19.34 14.77 -11.93
C GLU A 98 18.39 13.61 -12.30
N VAL A 99 18.38 13.24 -13.58
CA VAL A 99 17.45 12.21 -14.11
C VAL A 99 17.56 10.90 -13.34
N GLU A 100 18.81 10.44 -13.10
CA GLU A 100 19.06 9.18 -12.40
C GLU A 100 18.56 9.17 -10.96
N ASP A 101 18.75 10.29 -10.25
CA ASP A 101 18.33 10.39 -8.86
C ASP A 101 16.82 10.49 -8.72
N LEU A 102 16.16 11.19 -9.65
CA LEU A 102 14.71 11.23 -9.78
C LEU A 102 14.14 9.83 -10.07
N GLU A 103 14.77 9.08 -10.99
CA GLU A 103 14.38 7.71 -11.28
C GLU A 103 14.51 6.80 -10.07
N LYS A 104 15.64 6.86 -9.35
CA LYS A 104 15.84 6.11 -8.11
C LYS A 104 14.75 6.40 -7.09
N PHE A 105 14.40 7.68 -6.92
CA PHE A 105 13.32 8.09 -6.03
C PHE A 105 11.96 7.51 -6.46
N VAL A 106 11.60 7.63 -7.73
CA VAL A 106 10.36 7.10 -8.28
C VAL A 106 10.32 5.57 -8.16
N LYS A 107 11.37 4.87 -8.55
CA LYS A 107 11.50 3.40 -8.45
C LYS A 107 11.39 2.93 -6.99
N SER A 108 12.05 3.62 -6.06
CA SER A 108 11.98 3.28 -4.64
C SER A 108 10.61 3.54 -4.01
N SER A 109 9.90 4.58 -4.47
CA SER A 109 8.60 4.99 -3.97
C SER A 109 7.45 4.18 -4.57
N LEU A 110 7.45 3.99 -5.90
CA LEU A 110 6.37 3.33 -6.65
C LEU A 110 6.68 1.88 -7.03
N GLY A 111 7.94 1.49 -7.11
CA GLY A 111 8.37 0.15 -7.56
C GLY A 111 8.09 -0.99 -6.58
N LYS A 112 7.75 -0.68 -5.33
CA LYS A 112 7.44 -1.67 -4.31
C LYS A 112 6.00 -1.53 -3.83
N ARG A 113 5.07 -2.11 -4.54
CA ARG A 113 3.86 -2.63 -3.88
C ARG A 113 4.34 -3.65 -2.85
N SER A 114 4.46 -3.21 -1.60
CA SER A 114 5.12 -3.96 -0.55
C SER A 114 4.50 -5.35 -0.41
N LYS A 115 5.27 -6.40 -0.69
CA LYS A 115 5.01 -7.80 -0.28
C LYS A 115 4.67 -7.90 1.22
N LYS A 116 5.00 -6.88 2.04
CA LYS A 116 4.68 -6.76 3.46
C LYS A 116 3.19 -6.84 3.79
N LYS A 117 2.26 -6.26 3.00
CA LYS A 117 0.82 -6.37 3.28
C LYS A 117 0.27 -7.77 2.96
N LYS A 118 0.74 -8.43 1.89
CA LYS A 118 0.34 -9.81 1.55
C LYS A 118 0.80 -10.80 2.63
N ASN A 119 2.00 -10.63 3.17
CA ASN A 119 2.53 -11.53 4.21
C ASN A 119 1.83 -11.32 5.58
N LYS A 120 1.44 -10.07 5.91
CA LYS A 120 0.70 -9.80 7.17
C LYS A 120 -0.72 -10.39 7.12
N SER A 121 -1.40 -10.36 5.98
CA SER A 121 -2.73 -10.96 5.82
C SER A 121 -2.67 -12.51 5.76
N LYS A 122 -1.69 -13.10 5.08
CA LYS A 122 -1.43 -14.56 5.10
C LYS A 122 -1.10 -15.04 6.51
N ARG A 123 -0.25 -14.30 7.25
CA ARG A 123 0.13 -14.64 8.63
C ARG A 123 -1.06 -14.55 9.60
N ARG A 124 -1.96 -13.57 9.43
CA ARG A 124 -3.22 -13.46 10.19
C ARG A 124 -4.17 -14.63 9.87
N LYS A 125 -4.40 -14.94 8.59
CA LYS A 125 -5.24 -16.09 8.17
C LYS A 125 -4.71 -17.43 8.70
N ASN A 126 -3.38 -17.65 8.68
CA ASN A 126 -2.77 -18.86 9.21
C ASN A 126 -2.87 -18.96 10.73
N LYS A 127 -2.71 -17.83 11.46
CA LYS A 127 -2.87 -17.79 12.93
C LYS A 127 -4.32 -18.13 13.33
N THR A 128 -5.30 -17.65 12.58
CA THR A 128 -6.74 -17.93 12.82
C THR A 128 -7.08 -19.38 12.52
N LYS A 129 -6.57 -19.96 11.41
CA LYS A 129 -6.72 -21.40 11.09
C LYS A 129 -6.12 -22.30 12.19
N ARG A 130 -4.93 -21.96 12.68
CA ARG A 130 -4.25 -22.71 13.74
C ARG A 130 -5.01 -22.65 15.07
N ARG A 131 -5.57 -21.49 15.44
CA ARG A 131 -6.44 -21.34 16.62
C ARG A 131 -7.74 -22.15 16.50
N LYS A 132 -8.40 -22.15 15.32
CA LYS A 132 -9.61 -22.97 15.08
C LYS A 132 -9.31 -24.48 15.17
N ARG A 133 -8.19 -24.96 14.61
CA ARG A 133 -7.75 -26.35 14.72
C ARG A 133 -7.46 -26.77 16.18
N SER A 134 -6.75 -25.93 16.94
CA SER A 134 -6.44 -26.18 18.35
C SER A 134 -7.72 -26.27 19.22
N ARG A 135 -8.71 -25.37 18.99
CA ARG A 135 -10.01 -25.42 19.69
C ARG A 135 -10.79 -26.70 19.35
N LYS A 136 -10.83 -27.09 18.06
CA LYS A 136 -11.51 -28.31 17.63
C LYS A 136 -10.88 -29.58 18.22
N ASN A 137 -9.55 -29.62 18.33
CA ASN A 137 -8.86 -30.75 18.96
C ASN A 137 -9.11 -30.82 20.48
N LYS A 138 -9.17 -29.65 21.16
CA LYS A 138 -9.44 -29.60 22.61
C LYS A 138 -10.87 -30.08 22.93
N THR A 139 -11.86 -29.71 22.12
CA THR A 139 -13.26 -30.18 22.25
C THR A 139 -13.38 -31.68 21.95
N LYS A 140 -12.68 -32.17 20.93
CA LYS A 140 -12.67 -33.63 20.61
C LYS A 140 -12.05 -34.46 21.74
N LYS A 141 -10.93 -33.95 22.31
CA LYS A 141 -10.27 -34.62 23.47
C LYS A 141 -11.16 -34.63 24.72
N LYS A 142 -11.91 -33.52 24.98
CA LYS A 142 -12.86 -33.45 26.10
C LYS A 142 -14.03 -34.44 25.93
N LYS A 143 -14.58 -34.52 24.69
CA LYS A 143 -15.68 -35.48 24.36
C LYS A 143 -15.25 -36.94 24.46
N ASN A 144 -14.02 -37.27 24.07
CA ASN A 144 -13.50 -38.64 24.21
C ASN A 144 -13.23 -39.01 25.68
N ARG A 145 -12.76 -38.08 26.53
CA ARG A 145 -12.60 -38.29 27.95
C ARG A 145 -13.94 -38.59 28.67
N SER A 146 -14.99 -37.79 28.34
CA SER A 146 -16.31 -38.03 28.94
C SER A 146 -16.93 -39.37 28.50
N ARG A 147 -16.74 -39.76 27.22
CA ARG A 147 -17.18 -41.07 26.71
C ARG A 147 -16.41 -42.22 27.39
N GLY A 148 -15.09 -42.11 27.65
CA GLY A 148 -14.30 -43.09 28.38
C GLY A 148 -14.78 -43.26 29.82
N ALA A 149 -15.00 -42.14 30.51
CA ALA A 149 -15.49 -42.18 31.91
C ALA A 149 -16.90 -42.80 32.05
N LEU A 150 -17.79 -42.55 31.06
CA LEU A 150 -19.11 -43.19 31.03
C LEU A 150 -19.00 -44.71 30.80
N ARG A 151 -18.10 -45.13 29.93
CA ARG A 151 -17.86 -46.57 29.64
C ARG A 151 -17.27 -47.31 30.85
N GLU A 152 -16.35 -46.70 31.59
CA GLU A 152 -15.84 -47.27 32.83
C GLU A 152 -16.90 -47.37 33.94
N ARG A 153 -17.77 -46.35 34.08
CA ARG A 153 -18.88 -46.40 35.03
C ARG A 153 -19.86 -47.50 34.68
N PHE A 154 -20.18 -47.66 33.40
CA PHE A 154 -21.09 -48.74 32.93
C PHE A 154 -20.48 -50.12 33.17
N PHE A 155 -19.18 -50.30 32.94
CA PHE A 155 -18.48 -51.58 33.19
C PHE A 155 -18.43 -51.93 34.68
N LYS A 156 -18.21 -50.97 35.56
CA LYS A 156 -18.25 -51.15 37.03
C LYS A 156 -19.64 -51.52 37.53
N MET A 157 -20.71 -51.01 36.92
CA MET A 157 -22.08 -51.32 37.27
C MET A 157 -22.45 -52.77 36.91
N ILE A 158 -21.98 -53.28 35.77
CA ILE A 158 -22.25 -54.63 35.30
C ILE A 158 -21.41 -55.69 36.04
N SER A 159 -20.17 -55.36 36.38
CA SER A 159 -19.25 -56.27 37.08
C SER A 159 -19.47 -56.32 38.60
N GLY A 160 -20.25 -55.39 39.17
CA GLY A 160 -20.56 -55.32 40.60
C GLY A 160 -21.84 -56.13 41.04
N ASN A 161 -22.57 -56.77 40.13
CA ASN A 161 -23.75 -57.51 40.43
C ASN A 161 -23.53 -59.04 40.20
N ARG A 162 -22.56 -59.60 40.90
CA ARG A 162 -22.45 -61.05 41.10
C ARG A 162 -22.24 -61.34 42.56
N PHE A 163 -23.33 -61.49 43.26
CA PHE A 163 -23.46 -62.35 44.41
C PHE A 163 -24.89 -62.94 44.38
#